data_deb4deff958a30768b69072a68e3f37a
#
_entry.id   deb4deff958a30768b69072a68e3f37a
#
_cell.length_a   1.000
_cell.length_b   1.000
_cell.length_c   1.000
_cell.angle_alpha   90.00
_cell.angle_beta   90.00
_cell.angle_gamma   90.00
#
_symmetry.space_group_name_H-M   'P 1'
#
loop_
_entity.id
_entity.type
_entity.pdbx_description
1 polymer ?
#
loop_
_entity_poly.entity_id
_entity_poly.type
_entity_poly.pdbx_seq_one_letter_code
_entity_poly.pdbx_strand_id
1 'polypeptide(L)'
;MNSGLLRTITPDEVGTYHRDGVLLLSGMFDKDWIELLNKGIDTNIKTPTRGSRIWHKDTSGRSMFYDHTAWQNIDEYKKFIFNSPAAKICGRLTGSATINFFFDSVFVRSTGTQFETPWHQDEPYWSVEGYDACSIWMPLVPVKRKSSLSFVPGSHRLKTVFKQYNFGDLNPVRKKNVDQVDFSDIAEQEFPDI
;
A
#
# COMPACT_ATOMS: atom_id res chain seq x y z
N MET A 1 15.99 -16.02 3.62
CA MET A 1 15.11 -14.92 4.10
C MET A 1 15.84 -14.10 5.15
N ASN A 2 16.11 -12.81 4.85
CA ASN A 2 16.78 -11.92 5.80
C ASN A 2 15.81 -11.44 6.89
N SER A 3 16.25 -11.37 8.13
CA SER A 3 15.53 -10.77 9.27
C SER A 3 16.11 -9.40 9.66
N GLY A 4 17.28 -9.05 9.14
CA GLY A 4 17.92 -7.77 9.27
C GLY A 4 17.90 -6.98 7.97
N LEU A 5 18.24 -5.69 8.04
CA LEU A 5 18.41 -4.85 6.86
C LEU A 5 19.58 -5.39 6.02
N LEU A 6 19.40 -5.58 4.73
CA LEU A 6 20.48 -5.98 3.80
C LEU A 6 21.44 -4.84 3.49
N ARG A 7 21.01 -3.61 3.71
CA ARG A 7 21.82 -2.40 3.66
C ARG A 7 21.30 -1.37 4.66
N THR A 8 22.13 -0.42 4.99
CA THR A 8 21.73 0.71 5.83
C THR A 8 20.76 1.62 5.08
N ILE A 9 19.73 2.10 5.77
CA ILE A 9 18.93 3.24 5.32
C ILE A 9 19.67 4.50 5.73
N THR A 10 20.06 5.31 4.75
CA THR A 10 20.92 6.48 4.96
C THR A 10 20.14 7.65 5.61
N PRO A 11 20.82 8.61 6.25
CA PRO A 11 20.17 9.84 6.73
C PRO A 11 19.43 10.61 5.63
N ASP A 12 19.97 10.64 4.42
CA ASP A 12 19.34 11.32 3.27
C ASP A 12 18.05 10.61 2.84
N GLU A 13 18.00 9.28 2.88
CA GLU A 13 16.78 8.51 2.62
C GLU A 13 15.72 8.79 3.68
N VAL A 14 16.11 8.85 4.96
CA VAL A 14 15.21 9.24 6.06
C VAL A 14 14.70 10.67 5.85
N GLY A 15 15.59 11.62 5.52
CA GLY A 15 15.24 13.00 5.20
C GLY A 15 14.27 13.12 4.02
N THR A 16 14.49 12.33 2.97
CA THR A 16 13.58 12.25 1.81
C THR A 16 12.20 11.75 2.22
N TYR A 17 12.13 10.67 3.01
CA TYR A 17 10.87 10.16 3.51
C TYR A 17 10.08 11.21 4.31
N HIS A 18 10.73 11.92 5.21
CA HIS A 18 10.08 12.98 6.00
C HIS A 18 9.67 14.20 5.16
N ARG A 19 10.44 14.55 4.14
CA ARG A 19 10.13 15.66 3.24
C ARG A 19 8.99 15.33 2.28
N ASP A 20 9.07 14.17 1.63
CA ASP A 20 8.21 13.82 0.51
C ASP A 20 7.03 12.92 0.92
N GLY A 21 7.09 12.25 2.08
CA GLY A 21 6.07 11.31 2.55
C GLY A 21 6.13 9.96 1.84
N VAL A 22 7.08 9.77 0.95
CA VAL A 22 7.29 8.55 0.18
C VAL A 22 8.77 8.32 -0.06
N LEU A 23 9.18 7.06 -0.12
CA LEU A 23 10.56 6.68 -0.41
C LEU A 23 10.60 5.34 -1.15
N LEU A 24 11.38 5.26 -2.21
CA LEU A 24 11.70 3.99 -2.87
C LEU A 24 12.94 3.37 -2.23
N LEU A 25 12.78 2.24 -1.57
CA LEU A 25 13.87 1.46 -0.98
C LEU A 25 14.10 0.17 -1.78
N SER A 26 15.18 0.13 -2.53
CA SER A 26 15.57 -1.07 -3.28
C SER A 26 16.46 -2.01 -2.45
N GLY A 27 16.34 -3.32 -2.66
CA GLY A 27 17.24 -4.32 -2.08
C GLY A 27 17.09 -4.52 -0.57
N MET A 28 15.91 -4.27 0.00
CA MET A 28 15.65 -4.43 1.44
C MET A 28 15.20 -5.85 1.81
N PHE A 29 14.63 -6.56 0.88
CA PHE A 29 14.15 -7.93 1.03
C PHE A 29 14.87 -8.84 0.06
N ASP A 30 15.29 -10.02 0.51
CA ASP A 30 15.84 -11.04 -0.37
C ASP A 30 14.74 -11.74 -1.19
N LYS A 31 15.16 -12.48 -2.21
CA LYS A 31 14.22 -13.16 -3.11
C LYS A 31 13.36 -14.21 -2.42
N ASP A 32 13.85 -14.80 -1.33
CA ASP A 32 13.10 -15.83 -0.61
C ASP A 32 11.83 -15.26 0.03
N TRP A 33 11.82 -13.95 0.41
CA TRP A 33 10.62 -13.28 0.86
C TRP A 33 9.62 -13.09 -0.27
N ILE A 34 10.10 -12.76 -1.47
CA ILE A 34 9.24 -12.61 -2.65
C ILE A 34 8.61 -13.97 -3.02
N GLU A 35 9.39 -15.03 -3.00
CA GLU A 35 8.90 -16.39 -3.27
C GLU A 35 7.88 -16.84 -2.22
N LEU A 36 8.15 -16.59 -0.94
CA LEU A 36 7.21 -16.89 0.14
C LEU A 36 5.88 -16.15 -0.03
N LEU A 37 5.92 -14.86 -0.30
CA LEU A 37 4.72 -14.04 -0.47
C LEU A 37 3.93 -14.42 -1.72
N ASN A 38 4.59 -14.79 -2.83
CA ASN A 38 3.90 -15.31 -4.01
C ASN A 38 3.15 -16.61 -3.67
N LYS A 39 3.78 -17.51 -2.89
CA LYS A 39 3.10 -18.71 -2.40
C LYS A 39 1.89 -18.36 -1.51
N GLY A 40 2.02 -17.35 -0.65
CA GLY A 40 0.92 -16.81 0.16
C GLY A 40 -0.24 -16.30 -0.70
N ILE A 41 0.07 -15.58 -1.80
CA ILE A 41 -0.94 -15.14 -2.77
C ILE A 41 -1.67 -16.32 -3.40
N ASP A 42 -0.95 -17.34 -3.85
CA ASP A 42 -1.56 -18.55 -4.43
C ASP A 42 -2.50 -19.24 -3.44
N THR A 43 -2.11 -19.31 -2.18
CA THR A 43 -2.93 -19.84 -1.08
C THR A 43 -4.16 -18.98 -0.86
N ASN A 44 -4.00 -17.65 -0.78
CA ASN A 44 -5.07 -16.71 -0.51
C ASN A 44 -6.11 -16.68 -1.64
N ILE A 45 -5.69 -16.76 -2.91
CA ILE A 45 -6.63 -16.85 -4.05
C ILE A 45 -7.44 -18.15 -4.00
N LYS A 46 -6.82 -19.28 -3.63
CA LYS A 46 -7.50 -20.58 -3.51
C LYS A 46 -8.43 -20.66 -2.29
N THR A 47 -8.06 -19.97 -1.22
CA THR A 47 -8.80 -19.95 0.05
C THR A 47 -8.97 -18.50 0.50
N PRO A 48 -9.86 -17.74 -0.15
CA PRO A 48 -10.09 -16.34 0.17
C PRO A 48 -10.61 -16.15 1.60
N THR A 49 -10.21 -15.08 2.26
CA THR A 49 -10.74 -14.76 3.59
C THR A 49 -12.11 -14.08 3.50
N ARG A 50 -12.72 -13.80 4.65
CA ARG A 50 -13.99 -13.04 4.70
C ARG A 50 -13.82 -11.59 4.22
N GLY A 51 -12.59 -11.07 4.24
CA GLY A 51 -12.22 -9.74 3.77
C GLY A 51 -12.08 -9.64 2.26
N SER A 52 -12.04 -10.77 1.57
CA SER A 52 -11.78 -10.79 0.12
C SER A 52 -12.89 -10.18 -0.72
N ARG A 53 -12.50 -9.58 -1.83
CA ARG A 53 -13.39 -8.99 -2.85
C ARG A 53 -12.83 -9.24 -4.24
N ILE A 54 -13.72 -9.36 -5.21
CA ILE A 54 -13.38 -9.31 -6.63
C ILE A 54 -13.96 -8.02 -7.19
N TRP A 55 -13.09 -7.13 -7.61
CA TRP A 55 -13.46 -5.85 -8.17
C TRP A 55 -13.28 -5.81 -9.69
N HIS A 56 -14.06 -4.98 -10.37
CA HIS A 56 -13.88 -4.62 -11.79
C HIS A 56 -13.78 -5.81 -12.73
N LYS A 57 -14.64 -6.81 -12.51
CA LYS A 57 -14.73 -7.96 -13.41
C LYS A 57 -15.33 -7.53 -14.74
N ASP A 58 -14.53 -7.63 -15.81
CA ASP A 58 -14.98 -7.35 -17.18
C ASP A 58 -15.57 -8.60 -17.86
N THR A 59 -16.09 -8.40 -19.07
CA THR A 59 -16.68 -9.48 -19.88
C THR A 59 -15.67 -10.56 -20.30
N SER A 60 -14.37 -10.25 -20.26
CA SER A 60 -13.29 -11.22 -20.53
C SER A 60 -12.89 -12.00 -19.28
N GLY A 61 -13.51 -11.72 -18.13
CA GLY A 61 -13.18 -12.33 -16.83
C GLY A 61 -11.96 -11.72 -16.14
N ARG A 62 -11.34 -10.67 -16.69
CA ARG A 62 -10.26 -9.94 -16.02
C ARG A 62 -10.84 -9.18 -14.84
N SER A 63 -10.10 -9.16 -13.74
CA SER A 63 -10.57 -8.57 -12.49
C SER A 63 -9.41 -8.18 -11.59
N MET A 64 -9.73 -7.55 -10.48
CA MET A 64 -8.80 -7.33 -9.39
C MET A 64 -9.28 -8.11 -8.16
N PHE A 65 -8.48 -9.06 -7.73
CA PHE A 65 -8.65 -9.70 -6.43
C PHE A 65 -8.06 -8.78 -5.37
N TYR A 66 -8.83 -8.56 -4.32
CA TYR A 66 -8.44 -7.83 -3.12
C TYR A 66 -8.74 -8.67 -1.89
N ASP A 67 -7.83 -8.66 -0.93
CA ASP A 67 -8.09 -9.19 0.42
C ASP A 67 -7.38 -8.31 1.45
N HIS A 68 -7.95 -8.20 2.64
CA HIS A 68 -7.35 -7.45 3.74
C HIS A 68 -7.39 -8.25 5.03
N THR A 69 -6.43 -7.98 5.91
CA THR A 69 -6.30 -8.70 7.18
C THR A 69 -6.15 -10.23 6.96
N ALA A 70 -5.61 -10.59 5.79
CA ALA A 70 -5.45 -11.97 5.38
C ALA A 70 -4.35 -12.71 6.18
N TRP A 71 -3.42 -11.96 6.78
CA TRP A 71 -2.31 -12.49 7.58
C TRP A 71 -2.74 -13.44 8.72
N GLN A 72 -3.96 -13.28 9.23
CA GLN A 72 -4.50 -14.13 10.28
C GLN A 72 -4.76 -15.55 9.82
N ASN A 73 -4.97 -15.73 8.51
CA ASN A 73 -5.34 -17.01 7.89
C ASN A 73 -4.26 -17.54 6.92
N ILE A 74 -3.28 -16.72 6.54
CA ILE A 74 -2.22 -17.06 5.59
C ILE A 74 -0.87 -16.99 6.31
N ASP A 75 -0.30 -18.16 6.58
CA ASP A 75 0.93 -18.29 7.36
C ASP A 75 2.13 -17.59 6.71
N GLU A 76 2.19 -17.55 5.39
CA GLU A 76 3.23 -16.86 4.64
C GLU A 76 3.24 -15.34 4.95
N TYR A 77 2.06 -14.72 5.02
CA TYR A 77 1.93 -13.29 5.37
C TYR A 77 2.30 -13.06 6.83
N LYS A 78 1.80 -13.90 7.72
CA LYS A 78 2.15 -13.86 9.14
C LYS A 78 3.65 -13.95 9.36
N LYS A 79 4.30 -14.88 8.65
CA LYS A 79 5.75 -15.06 8.71
C LYS A 79 6.49 -13.82 8.21
N PHE A 80 6.04 -13.22 7.10
CA PHE A 80 6.63 -11.98 6.60
C PHE A 80 6.51 -10.84 7.61
N ILE A 81 5.33 -10.60 8.14
CA ILE A 81 5.05 -9.50 9.07
C ILE A 81 5.97 -9.58 10.30
N PHE A 82 6.11 -10.74 10.91
CA PHE A 82 6.81 -10.87 12.19
C PHE A 82 8.30 -11.22 12.08
N ASN A 83 8.76 -11.72 10.94
CA ASN A 83 10.13 -12.19 10.80
C ASN A 83 10.97 -11.45 9.76
N SER A 84 10.35 -10.64 8.88
CA SER A 84 11.07 -9.85 7.89
C SER A 84 11.66 -8.56 8.49
N PRO A 85 12.51 -7.84 7.75
CA PRO A 85 13.01 -6.55 8.18
C PRO A 85 11.96 -5.41 8.11
N ALA A 86 10.70 -5.65 7.74
CA ALA A 86 9.68 -4.62 7.55
C ALA A 86 9.54 -3.68 8.75
N ALA A 87 9.38 -4.22 9.97
CA ALA A 87 9.30 -3.40 11.18
C ALA A 87 10.56 -2.56 11.44
N LYS A 88 11.75 -3.08 11.10
CA LYS A 88 13.02 -2.33 11.23
C LYS A 88 13.10 -1.19 10.22
N ILE A 89 12.58 -1.41 9.00
CA ILE A 89 12.49 -0.35 7.98
C ILE A 89 11.57 0.76 8.48
N CYS A 90 10.36 0.43 8.92
CA CYS A 90 9.40 1.40 9.46
C CYS A 90 9.99 2.15 10.65
N GLY A 91 10.55 1.46 11.64
CA GLY A 91 11.16 2.09 12.81
C GLY A 91 12.30 3.04 12.46
N ARG A 92 13.11 2.70 11.45
CA ARG A 92 14.18 3.59 10.99
C ARG A 92 13.65 4.85 10.31
N LEU A 93 12.58 4.74 9.54
CA LEU A 93 11.97 5.87 8.84
C LEU A 93 11.18 6.78 9.78
N THR A 94 10.42 6.23 10.72
CA THR A 94 9.60 7.01 11.67
C THR A 94 10.38 7.47 12.91
N GLY A 95 11.57 6.93 13.15
CA GLY A 95 12.32 7.17 14.38
C GLY A 95 11.76 6.43 15.60
N SER A 96 10.84 5.50 15.41
CA SER A 96 10.15 4.79 16.50
C SER A 96 10.92 3.54 16.92
N ALA A 97 11.04 3.33 18.24
CA ALA A 97 11.66 2.14 18.81
C ALA A 97 10.76 0.89 18.71
N THR A 98 9.45 1.09 18.64
CA THR A 98 8.43 0.03 18.57
C THR A 98 7.52 0.28 17.38
N ILE A 99 7.26 -0.74 16.59
CA ILE A 99 6.33 -0.72 15.47
C ILE A 99 5.18 -1.69 15.76
N ASN A 100 3.97 -1.18 15.75
CA ASN A 100 2.77 -1.98 15.83
C ASN A 100 2.27 -2.25 14.41
N PHE A 101 2.10 -3.53 14.09
CA PHE A 101 1.48 -3.91 12.84
C PHE A 101 -0.02 -3.63 12.90
N PHE A 102 -0.55 -2.96 11.89
CA PHE A 102 -1.96 -2.57 11.84
C PHE A 102 -2.78 -3.57 11.01
N PHE A 103 -2.52 -3.65 9.70
CA PHE A 103 -3.15 -4.65 8.82
C PHE A 103 -2.34 -4.85 7.53
N ASP A 104 -2.70 -5.87 6.77
CA ASP A 104 -2.21 -6.13 5.42
C ASP A 104 -3.31 -5.96 4.39
N SER A 105 -2.91 -5.60 3.18
CA SER A 105 -3.76 -5.60 2.00
C SER A 105 -3.05 -6.32 0.86
N VAL A 106 -3.79 -7.15 0.16
CA VAL A 106 -3.32 -7.91 -1.01
C VAL A 106 -4.10 -7.46 -2.23
N PHE A 107 -3.38 -7.14 -3.29
CA PHE A 107 -3.95 -6.73 -4.57
C PHE A 107 -3.37 -7.62 -5.68
N VAL A 108 -4.23 -8.37 -6.37
CA VAL A 108 -3.84 -9.15 -7.55
C VAL A 108 -4.67 -8.71 -8.73
N ARG A 109 -4.02 -8.05 -9.66
CA ARG A 109 -4.66 -7.49 -10.84
C ARG A 109 -4.40 -8.37 -12.05
N SER A 110 -5.45 -8.77 -12.75
CA SER A 110 -5.33 -9.50 -14.01
C SER A 110 -4.64 -8.65 -15.07
N THR A 111 -3.75 -9.26 -15.86
CA THR A 111 -3.09 -8.57 -16.98
C THR A 111 -4.12 -7.99 -17.96
N GLY A 112 -3.93 -6.73 -18.33
CA GLY A 112 -4.81 -6.00 -19.25
C GLY A 112 -6.08 -5.43 -18.62
N THR A 113 -6.22 -5.47 -17.30
CA THR A 113 -7.27 -4.72 -16.58
C THR A 113 -7.08 -3.22 -16.80
N GLN A 114 -8.14 -2.52 -17.22
CA GLN A 114 -8.10 -1.08 -17.53
C GLN A 114 -8.46 -0.19 -16.33
N PHE A 115 -8.83 -0.80 -15.22
CA PHE A 115 -9.19 -0.04 -14.02
C PHE A 115 -7.99 0.68 -13.42
N GLU A 116 -8.15 1.96 -13.16
CA GLU A 116 -7.18 2.80 -12.45
C GLU A 116 -7.66 3.07 -11.03
N THR A 117 -6.73 2.96 -10.08
CA THR A 117 -7.03 3.33 -8.69
C THR A 117 -7.07 4.85 -8.61
N PRO A 118 -8.15 5.47 -8.10
CA PRO A 118 -8.23 6.92 -7.99
C PRO A 118 -7.16 7.46 -7.04
N TRP A 119 -6.76 8.71 -7.25
CA TRP A 119 -5.91 9.42 -6.32
C TRP A 119 -6.58 9.50 -4.93
N HIS A 120 -5.84 9.16 -3.89
CA HIS A 120 -6.34 9.16 -2.52
C HIS A 120 -5.18 9.28 -1.51
N GLN A 121 -5.52 9.59 -0.27
CA GLN A 121 -4.66 9.35 0.89
C GLN A 121 -5.18 8.14 1.65
N ASP A 122 -4.29 7.36 2.24
CA ASP A 122 -4.65 6.15 3.00
C ASP A 122 -5.28 6.49 4.36
N GLU A 123 -4.79 7.53 5.05
CA GLU A 123 -5.22 7.90 6.39
C GLU A 123 -6.75 7.99 6.56
N PRO A 124 -7.54 8.59 5.63
CA PRO A 124 -8.98 8.63 5.76
C PRO A 124 -9.68 7.28 5.87
N TYR A 125 -9.03 6.21 5.40
CA TYR A 125 -9.55 4.83 5.47
C TYR A 125 -9.17 4.10 6.77
N TRP A 126 -8.27 4.67 7.56
CA TRP A 126 -7.77 4.05 8.77
C TRP A 126 -8.58 4.45 10.01
N SER A 127 -8.52 3.61 11.04
CA SER A 127 -9.09 3.91 12.36
C SER A 127 -8.03 4.48 13.32
N VAL A 128 -6.94 5.01 12.77
CA VAL A 128 -5.84 5.64 13.51
C VAL A 128 -5.55 7.00 12.89
N GLU A 129 -5.11 7.94 13.72
CA GLU A 129 -4.71 9.29 13.31
C GLU A 129 -3.25 9.52 13.67
N GLY A 130 -2.57 10.38 12.93
CA GLY A 130 -1.21 10.83 13.19
C GLY A 130 -0.22 10.50 12.08
N TYR A 131 1.01 11.04 12.23
CA TYR A 131 2.04 10.98 11.20
C TYR A 131 3.00 9.77 11.33
N ASP A 132 2.88 9.00 12.43
CA ASP A 132 3.78 7.87 12.70
C ASP A 132 3.25 6.54 12.13
N ALA A 133 2.32 6.62 11.18
CA ALA A 133 1.85 5.48 10.42
C ALA A 133 2.51 5.46 9.03
N CYS A 134 2.93 4.29 8.57
CA CYS A 134 3.47 4.11 7.23
C CYS A 134 3.03 2.78 6.62
N SER A 135 2.88 2.77 5.30
CA SER A 135 2.61 1.57 4.50
C SER A 135 3.87 1.13 3.77
N ILE A 136 4.07 -0.16 3.63
CA ILE A 136 5.04 -0.74 2.70
C ILE A 136 4.28 -1.32 1.52
N TRP A 137 4.41 -0.70 0.36
CA TRP A 137 3.95 -1.28 -0.89
C TRP A 137 5.08 -2.09 -1.52
N MET A 138 4.87 -3.36 -1.75
CA MET A 138 5.90 -4.27 -2.27
C MET A 138 5.35 -5.06 -3.45
N PRO A 139 5.80 -4.76 -4.69
CA PRO A 139 5.45 -5.55 -5.86
C PRO A 139 6.17 -6.89 -5.80
N LEU A 140 5.46 -7.99 -6.04
CA LEU A 140 6.00 -9.35 -6.05
C LEU A 140 6.39 -9.83 -7.45
N VAL A 141 6.13 -8.99 -8.45
CA VAL A 141 6.52 -9.17 -9.86
C VAL A 141 7.09 -7.86 -10.39
N PRO A 142 7.91 -7.88 -11.45
CA PRO A 142 8.38 -6.65 -12.08
C PRO A 142 7.22 -5.78 -12.57
N VAL A 143 7.19 -4.52 -12.14
CA VAL A 143 6.14 -3.56 -12.51
C VAL A 143 6.73 -2.51 -13.46
N LYS A 144 6.05 -2.31 -14.59
CA LYS A 144 6.42 -1.25 -15.55
C LYS A 144 6.07 0.12 -14.94
N ARG A 145 6.84 1.19 -15.28
CA ARG A 145 6.61 2.54 -14.79
C ARG A 145 5.15 2.98 -14.94
N LYS A 146 4.54 2.78 -16.09
CA LYS A 146 3.13 3.13 -16.36
C LYS A 146 2.09 2.38 -15.53
N SER A 147 2.49 1.36 -14.80
CA SER A 147 1.61 0.53 -13.94
C SER A 147 2.06 0.57 -12.48
N SER A 148 3.04 1.40 -12.15
CA SER A 148 3.49 1.61 -10.78
C SER A 148 2.61 2.65 -10.08
N LEU A 149 2.80 2.80 -8.78
CA LEU A 149 2.18 3.88 -8.01
C LEU A 149 2.81 5.22 -8.40
N SER A 150 1.98 6.26 -8.39
CA SER A 150 2.39 7.67 -8.46
C SER A 150 2.08 8.35 -7.14
N PHE A 151 2.88 9.35 -6.75
CA PHE A 151 2.74 10.04 -5.48
C PHE A 151 2.88 11.53 -5.67
N VAL A 152 2.14 12.32 -4.89
CA VAL A 152 2.32 13.78 -4.77
C VAL A 152 3.28 14.04 -3.61
N PRO A 153 4.53 14.46 -3.86
CA PRO A 153 5.50 14.69 -2.80
C PRO A 153 5.00 15.72 -1.79
N GLY A 154 5.15 15.42 -0.50
CA GLY A 154 4.74 16.32 0.58
C GLY A 154 3.24 16.33 0.90
N SER A 155 2.40 15.59 0.15
CA SER A 155 0.95 15.57 0.35
C SER A 155 0.52 15.07 1.74
N HIS A 156 1.34 14.27 2.40
CA HIS A 156 1.10 13.80 3.77
C HIS A 156 1.04 14.93 4.83
N ARG A 157 1.51 16.14 4.48
CA ARG A 157 1.47 17.33 5.38
C ARG A 157 0.29 18.25 5.11
N LEU A 158 -0.56 17.91 4.14
CA LEU A 158 -1.75 18.69 3.85
C LEU A 158 -2.76 18.50 4.98
N LYS A 159 -3.09 19.61 5.65
CA LYS A 159 -4.07 19.63 6.75
C LYS A 159 -5.47 19.77 6.18
N THR A 160 -5.93 18.75 5.48
CA THR A 160 -7.27 18.75 4.88
C THR A 160 -7.91 17.38 4.97
N VAL A 161 -9.22 17.31 4.89
CA VAL A 161 -9.96 16.05 4.88
C VAL A 161 -10.23 15.69 3.42
N PHE A 162 -9.65 14.58 2.98
CA PHE A 162 -9.83 14.09 1.62
C PHE A 162 -11.05 13.18 1.51
N LYS A 163 -11.66 13.21 0.33
CA LYS A 163 -12.74 12.30 -0.02
C LYS A 163 -12.23 10.86 0.01
N GLN A 164 -13.04 10.00 0.59
CA GLN A 164 -12.86 8.55 0.48
C GLN A 164 -13.70 8.04 -0.68
N TYR A 165 -13.17 7.09 -1.42
CA TYR A 165 -13.86 6.38 -2.48
C TYR A 165 -14.00 4.90 -2.13
N ASN A 166 -15.14 4.32 -2.46
CA ASN A 166 -15.24 2.87 -2.48
C ASN A 166 -14.54 2.35 -3.74
N PHE A 167 -13.42 1.69 -3.59
CA PHE A 167 -12.63 1.20 -4.72
C PHE A 167 -13.34 0.13 -5.57
N GLY A 168 -14.44 -0.44 -5.09
CA GLY A 168 -15.23 -1.41 -5.83
C GLY A 168 -16.15 -0.78 -6.87
N ASP A 169 -16.73 0.38 -6.59
CA ASP A 169 -17.71 1.07 -7.45
C ASP A 169 -17.40 2.56 -7.67
N LEU A 170 -16.30 3.04 -7.10
CA LEU A 170 -15.83 4.43 -7.16
C LEU A 170 -16.81 5.46 -6.59
N ASN A 171 -17.80 5.02 -5.82
CA ASN A 171 -18.70 5.95 -5.17
C ASN A 171 -18.02 6.66 -3.99
N PRO A 172 -18.20 7.98 -3.85
CA PRO A 172 -17.65 8.68 -2.71
C PRO A 172 -18.35 8.26 -1.41
N VAL A 173 -17.52 7.98 -0.39
CA VAL A 173 -18.02 7.72 0.97
C VAL A 173 -18.24 9.07 1.66
N ARG A 174 -19.48 9.47 1.89
CA ARG A 174 -19.80 10.74 2.55
C ARG A 174 -19.56 10.65 4.05
N LYS A 175 -18.64 11.47 4.57
CA LYS A 175 -18.56 11.77 6.01
C LYS A 175 -19.56 12.90 6.33
N LYS A 176 -20.43 12.70 7.32
CA LYS A 176 -21.38 13.73 7.74
C LYS A 176 -20.64 14.92 8.37
N ASN A 177 -21.05 16.13 8.01
CA ASN A 177 -20.63 17.41 8.61
C ASN A 177 -19.14 17.78 8.43
N VAL A 178 -18.46 17.32 7.37
CA VAL A 178 -17.10 17.70 7.04
C VAL A 178 -17.00 18.02 5.56
N ASP A 179 -16.47 19.19 5.23
CA ASP A 179 -16.10 19.53 3.86
C ASP A 179 -14.92 18.66 3.44
N GLN A 180 -15.09 17.92 2.35
CA GLN A 180 -14.08 17.01 1.83
C GLN A 180 -13.55 17.52 0.49
N VAL A 181 -12.23 17.59 0.37
CA VAL A 181 -11.53 17.94 -0.88
C VAL A 181 -11.27 16.67 -1.68
N ASP A 182 -11.37 16.76 -3.00
CA ASP A 182 -10.96 15.68 -3.87
C ASP A 182 -9.43 15.71 -4.02
N PHE A 183 -8.77 14.59 -3.74
CA PHE A 183 -7.33 14.53 -3.86
C PHE A 183 -6.89 14.59 -5.33
N SER A 184 -7.75 14.17 -6.25
CA SER A 184 -7.48 14.26 -7.70
C SER A 184 -7.23 15.70 -8.15
N ASP A 185 -7.93 16.68 -7.58
CA ASP A 185 -7.75 18.09 -7.91
C ASP A 185 -6.33 18.59 -7.59
N ILE A 186 -5.71 18.03 -6.54
CA ILE A 186 -4.32 18.36 -6.17
C ILE A 186 -3.33 17.60 -7.06
N ALA A 187 -3.60 16.31 -7.30
CA ALA A 187 -2.73 15.48 -8.11
C ALA A 187 -2.66 15.96 -9.57
N GLU A 188 -3.76 16.42 -10.14
CA GLU A 188 -3.82 16.96 -11.49
C GLU A 188 -3.02 18.27 -11.64
N GLN A 189 -2.91 19.08 -10.59
CA GLN A 189 -2.08 20.27 -10.58
C GLN A 189 -0.58 19.94 -10.61
N GLU A 190 -0.17 18.88 -9.92
CA GLU A 190 1.22 18.43 -9.84
C GLU A 190 1.63 17.55 -11.04
N PHE A 191 0.68 16.83 -11.63
CA PHE A 191 0.89 15.87 -12.72
C PHE A 191 -0.18 16.02 -13.82
N PRO A 192 -0.19 17.13 -14.57
CA PRO A 192 -1.24 17.41 -15.56
C PRO A 192 -1.28 16.44 -16.74
N ASP A 193 -0.20 15.67 -16.94
CA ASP A 193 -0.03 14.76 -18.10
C ASP A 193 -0.16 13.27 -17.74
N ILE A 194 -0.69 12.92 -16.57
CA ILE A 194 -0.91 11.53 -16.16
C ILE A 194 -2.38 11.13 -16.28
#